data_b3adc2e68d39e85a294f46d01a8634ae
#
_entry.id   b3adc2e68d39e85a294f46d01a8634ae
#
_cell.length_a   1.000
_cell.length_b   1.000
_cell.length_c   1.000
_cell.angle_alpha   90.00
_cell.angle_beta   90.00
_cell.angle_gamma   90.00
#
_symmetry.space_group_name_H-M   'P 1'
#
loop_
_entity.id
_entity.type
_entity.pdbx_description
1 polymer ?
#
loop_
_entity_poly.entity_id
_entity_poly.type
_entity_poly.pdbx_seq_one_letter_code
_entity_poly.pdbx_strand_id
1 'polypeptide(L)'
;MDRRQFLAAAGVGVAATTAGCTGNVLSTDDEPGSGAETGSVTDREITVSAEGDVETDPDEAELSIGVESRGDSSQAATDELAADAEQLRDALEDLEIPEDNVEEGQYRVTPVHNRDDDVEEFRGVRSFDVTLEDTNRVGEVIDAAVEAGADNIGRVNFTLAEETRDDLRTDAIDAALERADNEAEHVATNRGVELTGTNSVTTSDVRVHSVRYDAGQDMLAADDAAATGTEIDADPVSVTASVSVSYGFTDA
;
A
#
# COMPACT_ATOMS: atom_id res chain seq x y z
N MET A 1 -16.69 -10.81 -38.27
CA MET A 1 -17.35 -9.51 -38.05
C MET A 1 -16.30 -8.54 -37.58
N ASP A 2 -15.88 -7.70 -38.51
CA ASP A 2 -14.73 -6.82 -38.37
C ASP A 2 -15.02 -5.63 -37.42
N ARG A 3 -14.19 -5.48 -36.41
CA ARG A 3 -14.17 -4.33 -35.47
C ARG A 3 -13.04 -3.35 -35.80
N ARG A 4 -12.87 -3.02 -37.07
CA ARG A 4 -11.89 -2.05 -37.53
C ARG A 4 -12.56 -1.00 -38.44
N GLN A 5 -13.33 -0.09 -37.87
CA GLN A 5 -13.68 1.16 -38.55
C GLN A 5 -14.39 2.09 -37.56
N PHE A 6 -13.60 2.90 -36.82
CA PHE A 6 -14.07 4.19 -36.27
C PHE A 6 -12.85 5.03 -35.90
N LEU A 7 -12.20 5.57 -36.91
CA LEU A 7 -11.27 6.69 -36.76
C LEU A 7 -11.15 7.40 -38.10
N ALA A 8 -12.03 8.31 -38.37
CA ALA A 8 -11.80 9.42 -39.31
C ALA A 8 -12.89 10.51 -39.16
N ALA A 9 -12.43 11.72 -39.21
CA ALA A 9 -13.14 13.02 -39.30
C ALA A 9 -13.44 13.65 -37.91
N ALA A 10 -13.09 14.89 -37.63
CA ALA A 10 -12.84 16.03 -38.50
C ALA A 10 -12.03 17.08 -37.73
N GLY A 11 -11.02 17.63 -38.39
CA GLY A 11 -10.42 18.89 -38.00
C GLY A 11 -11.30 20.06 -38.46
N VAL A 12 -11.46 21.05 -37.62
CA VAL A 12 -11.78 22.43 -37.97
C VAL A 12 -11.12 23.34 -36.96
N GLY A 13 -10.23 24.10 -37.32
CA GLY A 13 -9.61 25.29 -37.21
C GLY A 13 -10.36 26.35 -36.39
N VAL A 14 -9.69 26.94 -35.39
CA VAL A 14 -10.10 28.22 -34.83
C VAL A 14 -8.91 29.18 -34.88
N ALA A 15 -9.15 30.25 -35.57
CA ALA A 15 -8.23 31.33 -35.82
C ALA A 15 -7.84 32.07 -34.54
N ALA A 16 -6.56 32.43 -34.49
CA ALA A 16 -6.03 33.40 -33.56
C ALA A 16 -6.62 34.81 -33.81
N THR A 17 -7.24 35.39 -32.81
CA THR A 17 -7.47 36.83 -32.77
C THR A 17 -6.52 37.45 -31.76
N THR A 18 -5.46 38.04 -32.26
CA THR A 18 -4.64 38.98 -31.55
C THR A 18 -5.39 40.31 -31.45
N ALA A 19 -5.89 40.63 -30.25
CA ALA A 19 -6.35 41.97 -29.94
C ALA A 19 -5.18 42.75 -29.37
N GLY A 20 -4.56 43.55 -30.19
CA GLY A 20 -3.65 44.59 -29.77
C GLY A 20 -4.40 45.76 -29.15
N CYS A 21 -4.06 46.11 -27.90
CA CYS A 21 -4.40 47.38 -27.31
C CYS A 21 -3.25 48.34 -27.47
N THR A 22 -3.33 49.20 -28.50
CA THR A 22 -2.58 50.46 -28.55
C THR A 22 -3.38 51.49 -27.76
N GLY A 23 -2.99 51.71 -26.53
CA GLY A 23 -3.49 52.82 -25.70
C GLY A 23 -2.56 54.02 -25.77
N ASN A 24 -3.06 55.07 -26.24
CA ASN A 24 -2.47 56.39 -26.50
C ASN A 24 -1.91 57.03 -25.24
N VAL A 25 -0.66 57.47 -25.31
CA VAL A 25 -0.04 58.35 -24.34
C VAL A 25 -0.25 59.79 -24.76
N LEU A 26 -0.76 60.57 -23.86
CA LEU A 26 -0.46 62.03 -23.78
C LEU A 26 -1.08 62.60 -22.49
N SER A 27 -0.27 62.83 -21.50
CA SER A 27 -0.33 64.09 -20.74
C SER A 27 0.87 64.16 -19.79
N THR A 28 1.65 65.15 -19.97
CA THR A 28 2.66 65.74 -19.10
C THR A 28 2.08 66.10 -17.73
N ASP A 29 2.81 65.78 -16.65
CA ASP A 29 3.37 66.76 -15.73
C ASP A 29 4.09 66.08 -14.55
N ASP A 30 5.27 66.58 -14.27
CA ASP A 30 6.15 66.52 -13.13
C ASP A 30 5.61 65.99 -11.80
N GLU A 31 6.26 64.94 -11.30
CA GLU A 31 6.84 64.92 -9.94
C GLU A 31 7.78 63.69 -9.76
N PRO A 32 8.97 63.83 -9.14
CA PRO A 32 9.83 62.69 -8.89
C PRO A 32 9.32 61.97 -7.64
N GLY A 33 8.32 61.16 -7.80
CA GLY A 33 7.89 60.16 -6.79
C GLY A 33 8.85 59.01 -6.80
N SER A 34 9.55 58.83 -5.72
CA SER A 34 10.35 57.65 -5.35
C SER A 34 9.50 56.39 -5.55
N GLY A 35 9.54 55.87 -6.75
CA GLY A 35 9.06 54.52 -7.00
C GLY A 35 10.01 53.54 -6.33
N ALA A 36 9.63 53.08 -5.15
CA ALA A 36 10.18 51.86 -4.66
C ALA A 36 9.91 50.79 -5.74
N GLU A 37 10.93 50.48 -6.51
CA GLU A 37 10.98 49.24 -7.24
C GLU A 37 10.84 48.15 -6.17
N THR A 38 9.61 47.67 -6.01
CA THR A 38 9.38 46.36 -5.42
C THR A 38 10.02 45.40 -6.41
N GLY A 39 11.35 45.29 -6.35
CA GLY A 39 12.06 44.22 -7.02
C GLY A 39 11.35 42.97 -6.62
N SER A 40 10.77 42.26 -7.60
CA SER A 40 10.50 40.85 -7.46
C SER A 40 11.76 40.24 -6.87
N VAL A 41 11.74 40.00 -5.57
CA VAL A 41 12.71 39.10 -4.98
C VAL A 41 12.43 37.79 -5.69
N THR A 42 13.23 37.49 -6.69
CA THR A 42 13.27 36.16 -7.27
C THR A 42 13.71 35.34 -6.07
N ASP A 43 12.75 34.60 -5.48
CA ASP A 43 13.05 33.72 -4.36
C ASP A 43 14.12 32.74 -4.88
N ARG A 44 15.36 33.00 -4.45
CA ARG A 44 16.50 32.14 -4.75
C ARG A 44 16.34 30.94 -3.87
N GLU A 45 15.98 29.81 -4.47
CA GLU A 45 15.73 28.57 -3.73
C GLU A 45 16.43 27.38 -4.38
N ILE A 46 16.79 26.43 -3.55
CA ILE A 46 17.21 25.09 -3.91
C ILE A 46 16.11 24.18 -3.41
N THR A 47 15.48 23.43 -4.31
CA THR A 47 14.50 22.41 -3.96
C THR A 47 15.12 21.04 -4.13
N VAL A 48 15.07 20.25 -3.07
CA VAL A 48 15.58 18.87 -3.02
C VAL A 48 14.43 17.94 -2.72
N SER A 49 14.44 16.78 -3.36
CA SER A 49 13.51 15.68 -3.05
C SER A 49 14.33 14.46 -2.61
N ALA A 50 14.05 13.97 -1.43
CA ALA A 50 14.76 12.85 -0.86
C ALA A 50 13.78 11.79 -0.35
N GLU A 51 14.26 10.54 -0.30
CA GLU A 51 13.53 9.41 0.29
C GLU A 51 14.30 8.90 1.51
N GLY A 52 13.57 8.59 2.59
CA GLY A 52 14.08 7.89 3.75
C GLY A 52 13.45 6.50 3.78
N ASP A 53 14.23 5.52 4.13
CA ASP A 53 13.80 4.14 4.29
C ASP A 53 14.34 3.59 5.63
N VAL A 54 13.50 2.85 6.31
CA VAL A 54 13.82 2.09 7.53
C VAL A 54 13.24 0.69 7.40
N GLU A 55 13.92 -0.27 8.00
CA GLU A 55 13.55 -1.68 7.96
C GLU A 55 13.48 -2.23 9.37
N THR A 56 12.55 -3.14 9.61
CA THR A 56 12.43 -3.90 10.86
C THR A 56 11.83 -5.26 10.59
N ASP A 57 12.02 -6.20 11.53
CA ASP A 57 11.30 -7.47 11.51
C ASP A 57 9.80 -7.21 11.68
N PRO A 58 8.91 -7.95 11.01
CA PRO A 58 7.47 -7.82 11.18
C PRO A 58 7.04 -8.23 12.60
N ASP A 59 6.12 -7.50 13.17
CA ASP A 59 5.51 -7.73 14.47
C ASP A 59 4.02 -8.10 14.40
N GLU A 60 3.49 -8.19 13.17
CA GLU A 60 2.12 -8.59 12.91
C GLU A 60 2.04 -9.46 11.65
N ALA A 61 1.17 -10.48 11.67
CA ALA A 61 0.87 -11.29 10.51
C ALA A 61 -0.64 -11.40 10.30
N GLU A 62 -1.08 -11.23 9.06
CA GLU A 62 -2.46 -11.40 8.62
C GLU A 62 -2.56 -12.67 7.77
N LEU A 63 -3.45 -13.57 8.14
CA LEU A 63 -3.71 -14.84 7.44
C LEU A 63 -5.15 -14.89 6.96
N SER A 64 -5.39 -15.40 5.75
CA SER A 64 -6.73 -15.73 5.30
C SER A 64 -6.88 -17.26 5.29
N ILE A 65 -7.79 -17.79 6.09
CA ILE A 65 -8.03 -19.22 6.26
C ILE A 65 -9.47 -19.50 5.86
N GLY A 66 -9.70 -20.56 5.05
CA GLY A 66 -11.03 -20.88 4.53
C GLY A 66 -11.38 -22.33 4.65
N VAL A 67 -12.70 -22.58 4.77
CA VAL A 67 -13.32 -23.88 4.68
C VAL A 67 -14.21 -23.96 3.46
N GLU A 68 -14.28 -25.14 2.83
CA GLU A 68 -15.11 -25.43 1.67
C GLU A 68 -16.01 -26.62 1.96
N SER A 69 -17.29 -26.51 1.62
CA SER A 69 -18.22 -27.62 1.69
C SER A 69 -18.87 -27.88 0.34
N ARG A 70 -19.40 -29.09 0.17
CA ARG A 70 -20.15 -29.47 -1.02
C ARG A 70 -21.43 -30.22 -0.62
N GLY A 71 -22.50 -30.02 -1.37
CA GLY A 71 -23.78 -30.69 -1.07
C GLY A 71 -24.68 -30.76 -2.28
N ASP A 72 -25.58 -31.76 -2.27
CA ASP A 72 -26.59 -31.98 -3.32
C ASP A 72 -27.63 -30.83 -3.37
N SER A 73 -27.68 -30.00 -2.35
CA SER A 73 -28.53 -28.82 -2.27
C SER A 73 -27.82 -27.67 -1.60
N SER A 74 -28.26 -26.42 -1.85
CA SER A 74 -27.71 -25.24 -1.19
C SER A 74 -27.85 -25.33 0.33
N GLN A 75 -28.93 -25.95 0.83
CA GLN A 75 -29.13 -26.12 2.27
C GLN A 75 -28.10 -27.10 2.86
N ALA A 76 -27.85 -28.23 2.22
CA ALA A 76 -26.87 -29.21 2.67
C ALA A 76 -25.45 -28.61 2.71
N ALA A 77 -25.06 -27.93 1.63
CA ALA A 77 -23.77 -27.23 1.58
C ALA A 77 -23.65 -26.13 2.65
N THR A 78 -24.74 -25.42 2.95
CA THR A 78 -24.75 -24.39 4.01
C THR A 78 -24.61 -24.98 5.41
N ASP A 79 -25.32 -26.08 5.69
CA ASP A 79 -25.31 -26.73 7.00
C ASP A 79 -23.93 -27.35 7.30
N GLU A 80 -23.30 -27.99 6.30
CA GLU A 80 -21.95 -28.52 6.39
C GLU A 80 -20.91 -27.39 6.56
N LEU A 81 -20.99 -26.33 5.72
CA LEU A 81 -20.12 -25.18 5.82
C LEU A 81 -20.17 -24.50 7.20
N ALA A 82 -21.35 -24.47 7.83
CA ALA A 82 -21.50 -23.90 9.17
C ALA A 82 -20.80 -24.78 10.22
N ALA A 83 -20.86 -26.11 10.10
CA ALA A 83 -20.20 -27.03 11.02
C ALA A 83 -18.67 -26.96 10.89
N ASP A 84 -18.15 -26.92 9.66
CA ASP A 84 -16.71 -26.79 9.41
C ASP A 84 -16.16 -25.45 9.91
N ALA A 85 -16.91 -24.38 9.69
CA ALA A 85 -16.55 -23.05 10.19
C ALA A 85 -16.57 -22.96 11.72
N GLU A 86 -17.46 -23.71 12.41
CA GLU A 86 -17.48 -23.79 13.87
C GLU A 86 -16.24 -24.54 14.38
N GLN A 87 -15.88 -25.67 13.75
CA GLN A 87 -14.65 -26.41 14.11
C GLN A 87 -13.40 -25.56 13.94
N LEU A 88 -13.31 -24.78 12.87
CA LEU A 88 -12.17 -23.88 12.66
C LEU A 88 -12.11 -22.77 13.74
N ARG A 89 -13.26 -22.18 14.11
CA ARG A 89 -13.28 -21.20 15.20
C ARG A 89 -12.85 -21.79 16.54
N ASP A 90 -13.35 -22.98 16.87
CA ASP A 90 -12.98 -23.68 18.10
C ASP A 90 -11.45 -23.93 18.13
N ALA A 91 -10.84 -24.32 17.02
CA ALA A 91 -9.40 -24.51 16.93
C ALA A 91 -8.61 -23.19 17.12
N LEU A 92 -9.11 -22.07 16.58
CA LEU A 92 -8.48 -20.76 16.78
C LEU A 92 -8.65 -20.28 18.23
N GLU A 93 -9.78 -20.56 18.88
CA GLU A 93 -10.00 -20.28 20.31
C GLU A 93 -9.08 -21.13 21.20
N ASP A 94 -8.89 -22.41 20.90
CA ASP A 94 -7.98 -23.30 21.62
C ASP A 94 -6.52 -22.82 21.55
N LEU A 95 -6.15 -22.09 20.51
CA LEU A 95 -4.86 -21.41 20.36
C LEU A 95 -4.80 -20.06 21.09
N GLU A 96 -5.83 -19.71 21.84
CA GLU A 96 -5.93 -18.43 22.58
C GLU A 96 -5.82 -17.20 21.65
N ILE A 97 -6.30 -17.30 20.39
CA ILE A 97 -6.40 -16.15 19.48
C ILE A 97 -7.63 -15.34 19.90
N PRO A 98 -7.47 -14.03 20.18
CA PRO A 98 -8.60 -13.18 20.56
C PRO A 98 -9.68 -13.16 19.47
N GLU A 99 -10.95 -13.17 19.87
CA GLU A 99 -12.08 -13.11 18.92
C GLU A 99 -12.03 -11.85 18.04
N ASP A 100 -11.56 -10.72 18.61
CA ASP A 100 -11.39 -9.46 17.90
C ASP A 100 -10.32 -9.54 16.77
N ASN A 101 -9.45 -10.53 16.85
CA ASN A 101 -8.40 -10.80 15.85
C ASN A 101 -8.84 -11.81 14.77
N VAL A 102 -10.11 -12.25 14.80
CA VAL A 102 -10.69 -13.19 13.82
C VAL A 102 -11.89 -12.53 13.16
N GLU A 103 -11.69 -12.02 11.95
CA GLU A 103 -12.76 -11.37 11.20
C GLU A 103 -13.36 -12.34 10.17
N GLU A 104 -14.68 -12.27 9.96
CA GLU A 104 -15.32 -13.01 8.87
C GLU A 104 -15.00 -12.36 7.54
N GLY A 105 -14.37 -13.11 6.65
CA GLY A 105 -14.07 -12.71 5.30
C GLY A 105 -15.20 -13.06 4.33
N GLN A 106 -14.92 -13.92 3.35
CA GLN A 106 -15.89 -14.30 2.33
C GLN A 106 -16.87 -15.37 2.81
N TYR A 107 -18.16 -15.17 2.52
CA TYR A 107 -19.18 -16.20 2.59
C TYR A 107 -19.90 -16.32 1.24
N ARG A 108 -19.92 -17.53 0.66
CA ARG A 108 -20.61 -17.77 -0.62
C ARG A 108 -21.07 -19.21 -0.73
N VAL A 109 -22.28 -19.41 -1.23
CA VAL A 109 -22.78 -20.71 -1.68
C VAL A 109 -23.24 -20.58 -3.14
N THR A 110 -22.66 -21.37 -4.03
CA THR A 110 -22.92 -21.30 -5.48
C THR A 110 -23.21 -22.67 -6.07
N PRO A 111 -24.10 -22.74 -7.07
CA PRO A 111 -24.29 -23.99 -7.82
C PRO A 111 -23.05 -24.26 -8.70
N VAL A 112 -22.66 -25.51 -8.75
CA VAL A 112 -21.67 -26.05 -9.67
C VAL A 112 -22.42 -26.73 -10.82
N HIS A 113 -22.12 -26.31 -12.05
CA HIS A 113 -22.80 -26.83 -13.24
C HIS A 113 -21.90 -27.83 -13.98
N ASN A 114 -22.54 -28.88 -14.53
CA ASN A 114 -21.86 -29.79 -15.41
C ASN A 114 -21.74 -29.22 -16.84
N ARG A 115 -21.19 -30.01 -17.77
CA ARG A 115 -20.98 -29.60 -19.17
C ARG A 115 -22.27 -29.30 -19.94
N ASP A 116 -23.39 -29.87 -19.50
CA ASP A 116 -24.72 -29.71 -20.12
C ASP A 116 -25.52 -28.56 -19.48
N ASP A 117 -24.86 -27.75 -18.60
CA ASP A 117 -25.43 -26.61 -17.86
C ASP A 117 -26.49 -27.01 -16.80
N ASP A 118 -26.52 -28.26 -16.41
CA ASP A 118 -27.34 -28.73 -15.30
C ASP A 118 -26.58 -28.53 -13.97
N VAL A 119 -27.31 -28.18 -12.91
CA VAL A 119 -26.73 -28.07 -11.55
C VAL A 119 -26.40 -29.49 -11.05
N GLU A 120 -25.11 -29.73 -10.79
CA GLU A 120 -24.62 -31.01 -10.28
C GLU A 120 -24.59 -31.05 -8.76
N GLU A 121 -24.04 -29.99 -8.16
CA GLU A 121 -23.91 -29.84 -6.72
C GLU A 121 -23.87 -28.34 -6.34
N PHE A 122 -23.84 -28.06 -5.03
CA PHE A 122 -23.57 -26.70 -4.50
C PHE A 122 -22.25 -26.71 -3.76
N ARG A 123 -21.48 -25.67 -3.98
CA ARG A 123 -20.22 -25.43 -3.30
C ARG A 123 -20.37 -24.23 -2.38
N GLY A 124 -20.07 -24.43 -1.09
CA GLY A 124 -19.96 -23.40 -0.07
C GLY A 124 -18.51 -23.05 0.16
N VAL A 125 -18.22 -21.78 0.40
CA VAL A 125 -16.89 -21.27 0.82
C VAL A 125 -17.10 -20.24 1.90
N ARG A 126 -16.33 -20.35 2.98
CA ARG A 126 -16.26 -19.36 4.06
C ARG A 126 -14.82 -19.15 4.46
N SER A 127 -14.40 -17.89 4.58
CA SER A 127 -13.05 -17.56 5.02
C SER A 127 -13.08 -16.70 6.28
N PHE A 128 -11.96 -16.71 6.98
CA PHE A 128 -11.67 -15.88 8.13
C PHE A 128 -10.34 -15.20 7.89
N ASP A 129 -10.26 -13.93 8.22
CA ASP A 129 -9.03 -13.18 8.21
C ASP A 129 -8.57 -13.09 9.68
N VAL A 130 -7.39 -13.66 9.95
CA VAL A 130 -6.83 -13.83 11.29
C VAL A 130 -5.60 -12.94 11.42
N THR A 131 -5.58 -12.10 12.46
CA THR A 131 -4.43 -11.24 12.78
C THR A 131 -3.67 -11.81 13.97
N LEU A 132 -2.36 -11.97 13.82
CA LEU A 132 -1.45 -12.48 14.84
C LEU A 132 -0.41 -11.43 15.23
N GLU A 133 -0.31 -11.12 16.53
CA GLU A 133 0.72 -10.23 17.09
C GLU A 133 2.08 -10.93 17.24
N ASP A 134 2.10 -12.26 17.26
CA ASP A 134 3.33 -13.06 17.27
C ASP A 134 3.49 -13.81 15.95
N THR A 135 4.34 -13.27 15.10
CA THR A 135 4.60 -13.79 13.76
C THR A 135 5.20 -15.21 13.76
N ASN A 136 5.85 -15.63 14.84
CA ASN A 136 6.40 -16.98 14.97
C ASN A 136 5.32 -18.06 15.11
N ARG A 137 4.09 -17.68 15.47
CA ARG A 137 2.99 -18.62 15.63
C ARG A 137 2.24 -18.92 14.34
N VAL A 138 2.59 -18.27 13.24
CA VAL A 138 1.92 -18.44 11.94
C VAL A 138 1.85 -19.93 11.54
N GLY A 139 2.96 -20.64 11.63
CA GLY A 139 3.02 -22.08 11.30
C GLY A 139 2.09 -22.92 12.19
N GLU A 140 2.12 -22.70 13.51
CA GLU A 140 1.24 -23.36 14.47
C GLU A 140 -0.25 -23.16 14.12
N VAL A 141 -0.63 -21.92 13.79
CA VAL A 141 -2.01 -21.57 13.44
C VAL A 141 -2.44 -22.24 12.13
N ILE A 142 -1.56 -22.29 11.13
CA ILE A 142 -1.83 -22.98 9.86
C ILE A 142 -2.02 -24.48 10.11
N ASP A 143 -1.13 -25.11 10.87
CA ASP A 143 -1.21 -26.55 11.15
C ASP A 143 -2.52 -26.89 11.89
N ALA A 144 -2.89 -26.11 12.92
CA ALA A 144 -4.14 -26.30 13.65
C ALA A 144 -5.38 -26.07 12.78
N ALA A 145 -5.36 -25.06 11.90
CA ALA A 145 -6.45 -24.79 10.98
C ALA A 145 -6.66 -25.96 9.99
N VAL A 146 -5.58 -26.52 9.46
CA VAL A 146 -5.62 -27.70 8.57
C VAL A 146 -6.17 -28.92 9.31
N GLU A 147 -5.75 -29.16 10.56
CA GLU A 147 -6.29 -30.23 11.40
C GLU A 147 -7.79 -30.03 11.68
N ALA A 148 -8.25 -28.80 11.79
CA ALA A 148 -9.66 -28.44 11.96
C ALA A 148 -10.48 -28.48 10.66
N GLY A 149 -9.86 -28.87 9.52
CA GLY A 149 -10.54 -29.02 8.25
C GLY A 149 -10.49 -27.82 7.33
N ALA A 150 -9.59 -26.85 7.55
CA ALA A 150 -9.38 -25.79 6.59
C ALA A 150 -8.84 -26.35 5.26
N ASP A 151 -9.54 -26.05 4.17
CA ASP A 151 -9.20 -26.50 2.82
C ASP A 151 -8.42 -25.47 2.02
N ASN A 152 -8.43 -24.23 2.48
CA ASN A 152 -7.82 -23.11 1.78
C ASN A 152 -7.04 -22.26 2.78
N ILE A 153 -5.72 -22.38 2.74
CA ILE A 153 -4.82 -21.43 3.40
C ILE A 153 -4.40 -20.42 2.34
N GLY A 154 -4.85 -19.19 2.54
CA GLY A 154 -4.54 -18.08 1.65
C GLY A 154 -3.11 -17.56 1.84
N ARG A 155 -2.92 -16.28 1.47
CA ARG A 155 -1.63 -15.61 1.69
C ARG A 155 -1.45 -15.28 3.16
N VAL A 156 -0.22 -15.42 3.60
CA VAL A 156 0.27 -14.80 4.83
C VAL A 156 0.89 -13.46 4.46
N ASN A 157 0.45 -12.39 5.09
CA ASN A 157 0.96 -11.04 4.91
C ASN A 157 1.66 -10.62 6.21
N PHE A 158 2.98 -10.59 6.20
CA PHE A 158 3.76 -10.08 7.31
C PHE A 158 3.85 -8.56 7.23
N THR A 159 3.43 -7.89 8.27
CA THR A 159 3.29 -6.44 8.33
C THR A 159 3.72 -5.90 9.69
N LEU A 160 3.35 -4.68 9.98
CA LEU A 160 3.65 -4.00 11.23
C LEU A 160 2.34 -3.61 11.92
N ALA A 161 2.29 -3.79 13.23
CA ALA A 161 1.25 -3.23 14.08
C ALA A 161 1.16 -1.71 13.91
N GLU A 162 -0.01 -1.14 14.19
CA GLU A 162 -0.26 0.30 13.96
C GLU A 162 0.74 1.19 14.71
N GLU A 163 1.07 0.85 15.97
CA GLU A 163 2.02 1.61 16.79
C GLU A 163 3.44 1.59 16.18
N THR A 164 3.94 0.41 15.82
CA THR A 164 5.25 0.25 15.18
C THR A 164 5.32 0.96 13.84
N ARG A 165 4.24 0.89 13.07
CA ARG A 165 4.11 1.59 11.77
C ARG A 165 4.21 3.11 11.92
N ASP A 166 3.57 3.69 12.94
CA ASP A 166 3.60 5.11 13.21
C ASP A 166 4.98 5.59 13.68
N ASP A 167 5.66 4.79 14.50
CA ASP A 167 7.03 5.07 14.93
C ASP A 167 8.00 5.04 13.73
N LEU A 168 7.97 3.99 12.93
CA LEU A 168 8.84 3.86 11.76
C LEU A 168 8.51 4.88 10.66
N ARG A 169 7.26 5.33 10.56
CA ARG A 169 6.88 6.44 9.71
C ARG A 169 7.65 7.71 10.09
N THR A 170 7.74 7.98 11.38
CA THR A 170 8.48 9.14 11.90
C THR A 170 9.96 9.00 11.58
N ASP A 171 10.54 7.85 11.84
CA ASP A 171 11.95 7.57 11.56
C ASP A 171 12.29 7.68 10.06
N ALA A 172 11.40 7.19 9.18
CA ALA A 172 11.57 7.29 7.74
C ALA A 172 11.50 8.75 7.25
N ILE A 173 10.62 9.57 7.83
CA ILE A 173 10.54 11.01 7.53
C ILE A 173 11.83 11.71 7.99
N ASP A 174 12.32 11.41 9.19
CA ASP A 174 13.55 12.00 9.73
C ASP A 174 14.75 11.63 8.85
N ALA A 175 14.86 10.38 8.43
CA ALA A 175 15.90 9.94 7.49
C ALA A 175 15.81 10.64 6.13
N ALA A 176 14.59 10.89 5.63
CA ALA A 176 14.38 11.62 4.38
C ALA A 176 14.81 13.11 4.52
N LEU A 177 14.47 13.75 5.63
CA LEU A 177 14.85 15.12 5.91
C LEU A 177 16.37 15.28 6.03
N GLU A 178 17.05 14.37 6.75
CA GLU A 178 18.50 14.36 6.86
C GLU A 178 19.18 14.23 5.49
N ARG A 179 18.66 13.36 4.63
CA ARG A 179 19.17 13.23 3.25
C ARG A 179 18.95 14.51 2.43
N ALA A 180 17.76 15.14 2.57
CA ALA A 180 17.46 16.40 1.89
C ALA A 180 18.39 17.53 2.32
N ASP A 181 18.66 17.67 3.62
CA ASP A 181 19.58 18.67 4.19
C ASP A 181 20.99 18.46 3.63
N ASN A 182 21.50 17.24 3.68
CA ASN A 182 22.83 16.88 3.17
C ASN A 182 22.96 17.17 1.66
N GLU A 183 21.94 16.88 0.87
CA GLU A 183 21.93 17.15 -0.57
C GLU A 183 21.87 18.65 -0.86
N ALA A 184 21.06 19.42 -0.11
CA ALA A 184 20.98 20.87 -0.25
C ALA A 184 22.33 21.55 0.07
N GLU A 185 23.01 21.13 1.15
CA GLU A 185 24.35 21.62 1.52
C GLU A 185 25.39 21.29 0.44
N HIS A 186 25.34 20.07 -0.12
CA HIS A 186 26.21 19.68 -1.20
C HIS A 186 26.00 20.54 -2.45
N VAL A 187 24.75 20.78 -2.83
CA VAL A 187 24.40 21.65 -3.96
C VAL A 187 24.86 23.07 -3.72
N ALA A 188 24.61 23.65 -2.53
CA ALA A 188 24.99 24.99 -2.17
C ALA A 188 26.51 25.20 -2.24
N THR A 189 27.28 24.25 -1.68
CA THR A 189 28.74 24.25 -1.71
C THR A 189 29.26 24.24 -3.16
N ASN A 190 28.72 23.38 -4.03
CA ASN A 190 29.12 23.27 -5.42
C ASN A 190 28.77 24.51 -6.25
N ARG A 191 27.77 25.29 -5.85
CA ARG A 191 27.32 26.51 -6.51
C ARG A 191 27.98 27.77 -5.92
N GLY A 192 28.69 27.65 -4.80
CA GLY A 192 29.31 28.78 -4.09
C GLY A 192 28.24 29.72 -3.52
N VAL A 193 27.19 29.18 -2.96
CA VAL A 193 26.11 29.90 -2.29
C VAL A 193 25.98 29.40 -0.86
N GLU A 194 25.38 30.23 0.02
CA GLU A 194 25.09 29.86 1.41
C GLU A 194 23.59 29.69 1.61
N LEU A 195 23.19 28.57 2.24
CA LEU A 195 21.80 28.35 2.61
C LEU A 195 21.37 29.31 3.70
N THR A 196 20.19 29.89 3.57
CA THR A 196 19.64 30.87 4.56
C THR A 196 18.59 30.25 5.48
N GLY A 197 18.08 29.06 5.14
CA GLY A 197 17.10 28.30 5.90
C GLY A 197 16.06 27.62 5.04
N THR A 198 15.14 26.88 5.66
CA THR A 198 14.07 26.16 5.00
C THR A 198 12.90 27.10 4.72
N ASN A 199 12.45 27.16 3.48
CA ASN A 199 11.29 27.94 3.05
C ASN A 199 10.00 27.11 3.13
N SER A 200 10.06 25.85 2.69
CA SER A 200 8.92 24.95 2.73
C SER A 200 9.36 23.48 2.84
N VAL A 201 8.53 22.68 3.48
CA VAL A 201 8.67 21.24 3.57
C VAL A 201 7.34 20.61 3.14
N THR A 202 7.39 19.66 2.23
CA THR A 202 6.27 18.86 1.84
C THR A 202 6.63 17.39 2.06
N THR A 203 5.86 16.70 2.90
CA THR A 203 5.96 15.27 3.07
C THR A 203 4.93 14.62 2.15
N SER A 204 5.38 13.69 1.32
CA SER A 204 4.52 12.88 0.47
C SER A 204 4.34 11.51 1.09
N ASP A 205 3.55 10.69 0.41
CA ASP A 205 3.13 9.37 0.85
C ASP A 205 4.21 8.55 1.57
N VAL A 206 3.85 8.10 2.76
CA VAL A 206 4.60 7.05 3.46
C VAL A 206 4.04 5.71 3.02
N ARG A 207 4.90 4.79 2.63
CA ARG A 207 4.54 3.46 2.15
C ARG A 207 5.15 2.41 3.04
N VAL A 208 4.31 1.46 3.47
CA VAL A 208 4.75 0.24 4.14
C VAL A 208 4.83 -0.85 3.08
N HIS A 209 5.98 -1.46 2.94
CA HIS A 209 6.21 -2.60 2.05
C HIS A 209 6.16 -3.89 2.86
N SER A 210 4.94 -4.42 3.03
CA SER A 210 4.72 -5.71 3.68
C SER A 210 5.25 -6.87 2.84
N VAL A 211 5.70 -7.91 3.50
CA VAL A 211 6.20 -9.15 2.88
C VAL A 211 5.05 -10.14 2.76
N ARG A 212 4.84 -10.70 1.58
CA ARG A 212 3.78 -11.66 1.30
C ARG A 212 4.35 -13.03 1.02
N TYR A 213 3.83 -14.01 1.74
CA TYR A 213 4.15 -15.41 1.57
C TYR A 213 2.93 -16.18 1.03
N ASP A 214 3.14 -17.02 0.02
CA ASP A 214 2.05 -17.79 -0.62
C ASP A 214 2.07 -19.22 -0.03
N ALA A 215 1.42 -19.40 1.12
CA ALA A 215 1.43 -20.67 1.87
C ALA A 215 0.91 -21.87 1.04
N GLY A 216 0.06 -21.62 0.04
CA GLY A 216 -0.52 -22.65 -0.80
C GLY A 216 0.44 -23.29 -1.82
N GLN A 217 1.57 -22.68 -2.14
CA GLN A 217 2.53 -23.23 -3.11
C GLN A 217 3.64 -24.06 -2.44
N ASP A 218 4.04 -23.71 -1.23
CA ASP A 218 5.14 -24.37 -0.55
C ASP A 218 4.73 -25.66 0.17
N MET A 219 3.46 -25.81 0.58
CA MET A 219 2.91 -27.06 1.09
C MET A 219 2.96 -28.21 0.08
N LEU A 220 2.93 -27.91 -1.24
CA LEU A 220 3.02 -28.92 -2.30
C LEU A 220 4.46 -29.39 -2.56
N ALA A 221 5.47 -28.67 -2.04
CA ALA A 221 6.89 -29.02 -2.20
C ALA A 221 7.44 -29.89 -1.05
N ALA A 222 6.69 -30.06 0.04
CA ALA A 222 7.14 -30.72 1.27
C ALA A 222 6.86 -32.24 1.33
N ASP A 223 6.65 -32.92 0.21
CA ASP A 223 6.25 -34.35 0.14
C ASP A 223 7.37 -35.34 0.59
N ASP A 224 8.48 -34.88 1.14
CA ASP A 224 9.59 -35.77 1.58
C ASP A 224 10.30 -35.33 2.89
N ALA A 225 9.76 -34.41 3.68
CA ALA A 225 10.34 -34.02 4.97
C ALA A 225 9.43 -34.46 6.12
N ALA A 226 9.94 -35.36 6.96
CA ALA A 226 9.27 -35.80 8.17
C ALA A 226 8.87 -34.61 9.04
N ALA A 227 7.57 -34.48 9.28
CA ALA A 227 6.82 -33.81 10.34
C ALA A 227 7.65 -32.99 11.38
N THR A 228 8.18 -31.90 10.99
CA THR A 228 8.45 -30.76 11.86
C THR A 228 7.56 -29.65 11.34
N GLY A 229 6.66 -29.08 12.17
CA GLY A 229 5.60 -28.14 11.80
C GLY A 229 5.97 -27.10 10.75
N THR A 230 4.99 -26.45 10.20
CA THR A 230 5.19 -25.41 9.16
C THR A 230 6.04 -24.27 9.74
N GLU A 231 7.28 -24.11 9.24
CA GLU A 231 8.17 -23.02 9.63
C GLU A 231 8.18 -21.97 8.50
N ILE A 232 7.80 -20.74 8.84
CA ILE A 232 7.76 -19.62 7.89
C ILE A 232 8.65 -18.50 8.43
N ASP A 233 9.75 -18.23 7.73
CA ASP A 233 10.63 -17.11 8.02
C ASP A 233 10.17 -15.88 7.22
N ALA A 234 9.96 -14.75 7.92
CA ALA A 234 9.55 -13.51 7.30
C ALA A 234 10.76 -12.62 7.03
N ASP A 235 10.86 -12.10 5.81
CA ASP A 235 11.82 -11.04 5.48
C ASP A 235 11.43 -9.74 6.20
N PRO A 236 12.40 -8.82 6.46
CA PRO A 236 12.11 -7.53 7.05
C PRO A 236 11.10 -6.70 6.24
N VAL A 237 10.24 -5.98 6.95
CA VAL A 237 9.30 -5.02 6.40
C VAL A 237 9.98 -3.67 6.29
N SER A 238 9.83 -2.98 5.17
CA SER A 238 10.39 -1.65 4.98
C SER A 238 9.31 -0.56 4.96
N VAL A 239 9.63 0.59 5.56
CA VAL A 239 8.82 1.81 5.54
C VAL A 239 9.59 2.88 4.81
N THR A 240 9.01 3.43 3.75
CA THR A 240 9.63 4.47 2.92
C THR A 240 8.82 5.76 3.02
N ALA A 241 9.49 6.89 3.26
CA ALA A 241 8.90 8.22 3.22
C ALA A 241 9.61 9.09 2.19
N SER A 242 8.86 9.93 1.47
CA SER A 242 9.41 10.91 0.54
C SER A 242 9.14 12.32 1.03
N VAL A 243 10.15 13.19 0.97
CA VAL A 243 10.04 14.59 1.30
C VAL A 243 10.54 15.46 0.15
N SER A 244 9.96 16.65 0.01
CA SER A 244 10.48 17.71 -0.85
C SER A 244 10.67 18.96 0.00
N VAL A 245 11.91 19.46 0.04
CA VAL A 245 12.30 20.61 0.87
C VAL A 245 12.84 21.71 -0.02
N SER A 246 12.37 22.92 0.19
CA SER A 246 12.87 24.12 -0.48
C SER A 246 13.65 24.99 0.50
N TYR A 247 14.88 25.31 0.15
CA TYR A 247 15.81 26.12 0.94
C TYR A 247 16.10 27.44 0.24
N GLY A 248 16.04 28.51 0.99
CA GLY A 248 16.55 29.82 0.53
C GLY A 248 18.07 29.85 0.47
N PHE A 249 18.65 30.62 -0.45
CA PHE A 249 20.08 30.84 -0.48
C PHE A 249 20.48 32.25 -0.83
N THR A 250 21.71 32.63 -0.47
CA THR A 250 22.37 33.92 -0.81
C THR A 250 23.72 33.66 -1.46
N ASP A 251 24.23 34.64 -2.19
CA ASP A 251 25.59 34.59 -2.71
C ASP A 251 26.58 34.57 -1.52
N ALA A 252 27.61 33.71 -1.59
CA ALA A 252 28.63 33.58 -0.57
C ALA A 252 29.61 34.79 -0.53
#